data_d8cd693d2af9cef2bb354ea904eb81f8
#
_entry.id   d8cd693d2af9cef2bb354ea904eb81f8
#
_cell.length_a   1.000
_cell.length_b   1.000
_cell.length_c   1.000
_cell.angle_alpha   90.00
_cell.angle_beta   90.00
_cell.angle_gamma   90.00
#
_symmetry.space_group_name_H-M   'P 1'
#
loop_
_entity.id
_entity.type
_entity.pdbx_description
1 polymer ?
#
loop_
_entity_poly.entity_id
_entity_poly.type
_entity_poly.pdbx_seq_one_letter_code
_entity_poly.pdbx_strand_id
1 'polypeptide(L)'
;TIGDRVLISHGVNIHDFDSHPEDPMQRHIQEMGIFKNGHTGDLNHVKSAPIVIGDDVWIGFGSTILKGVKIGNGCIIGANTVITTDIEEYSVVVGSPSRTIRKY
;
A
#
# COMPACT_ATOMS: atom_id res chain seq x y z
N THR A 1 -0.34 1.46 -10.66
CA THR A 1 -0.83 0.56 -11.73
C THR A 1 -0.80 -0.88 -11.29
N ILE A 2 -1.68 -1.67 -11.82
CA ILE A 2 -1.76 -3.11 -11.58
C ILE A 2 -1.65 -3.80 -12.93
N GLY A 3 -0.74 -4.77 -13.03
CA GLY A 3 -0.49 -5.52 -14.24
C GLY A 3 -1.57 -6.54 -14.56
N ASP A 4 -1.24 -7.48 -15.44
CA ASP A 4 -2.15 -8.51 -15.92
C ASP A 4 -2.12 -9.76 -15.04
N ARG A 5 -3.22 -10.50 -15.02
CA ARG A 5 -3.35 -11.77 -14.30
C ARG A 5 -2.99 -11.67 -12.82
N VAL A 6 -3.40 -10.58 -12.18
CA VAL A 6 -3.17 -10.34 -10.76
C VAL A 6 -4.36 -10.88 -9.96
N LEU A 7 -4.07 -11.70 -8.95
CA LEU A 7 -5.07 -12.19 -8.01
C LEU A 7 -5.00 -11.37 -6.73
N ILE A 8 -6.08 -10.67 -6.42
CA ILE A 8 -6.18 -9.86 -5.21
C ILE A 8 -7.30 -10.45 -4.35
N SER A 9 -6.93 -10.99 -3.19
CA SER A 9 -7.87 -11.58 -2.26
C SER A 9 -8.68 -10.51 -1.52
N HIS A 10 -9.69 -10.92 -0.78
CA HIS A 10 -10.55 -9.98 -0.05
C HIS A 10 -9.77 -9.25 1.04
N GLY A 11 -10.24 -8.06 1.40
CA GLY A 11 -9.65 -7.26 2.47
C GLY A 11 -8.28 -6.70 2.19
N VAL A 12 -7.80 -6.75 0.95
CA VAL A 12 -6.52 -6.14 0.56
C VAL A 12 -6.69 -4.63 0.47
N ASN A 13 -5.77 -3.89 1.06
CA ASN A 13 -5.72 -2.44 1.01
C ASN A 13 -4.52 -1.99 0.20
N ILE A 14 -4.75 -1.16 -0.81
CA ILE A 14 -3.70 -0.58 -1.65
C ILE A 14 -3.82 0.93 -1.51
N HIS A 15 -2.88 1.53 -0.79
CA HIS A 15 -2.90 2.95 -0.45
C HIS A 15 -1.70 3.67 -1.06
N ASP A 16 -1.94 4.55 -2.01
CA ASP A 16 -0.90 5.33 -2.66
C ASP A 16 -0.65 6.70 -2.00
N PHE A 17 -1.25 6.94 -0.84
CA PHE A 17 -1.08 8.16 -0.05
C PHE A 17 -1.24 7.89 1.44
N ASP A 18 -0.74 8.80 2.27
CA ASP A 18 -0.70 8.60 3.72
C ASP A 18 -2.01 8.89 4.46
N SER A 19 -3.03 9.39 3.78
CA SER A 19 -4.32 9.81 4.35
C SER A 19 -4.23 11.08 5.19
N HIS A 20 -3.18 11.20 6.01
CA HIS A 20 -3.00 12.32 6.93
C HIS A 20 -1.58 12.87 6.87
N PRO A 21 -1.39 14.19 7.13
CA PRO A 21 -0.05 14.76 7.20
C PRO A 21 0.79 14.19 8.35
N GLU A 22 2.10 14.11 8.17
CA GLU A 22 3.03 13.75 9.25
C GLU A 22 3.09 14.82 10.34
N ASP A 23 3.06 16.10 9.95
CA ASP A 23 3.11 17.20 10.91
C ASP A 23 1.86 17.24 11.77
N PRO A 24 2.00 17.20 13.13
CA PRO A 24 0.85 17.16 14.02
C PRO A 24 -0.12 18.33 13.86
N MET A 25 0.40 19.54 13.62
CA MET A 25 -0.44 20.71 13.45
C MET A 25 -1.24 20.64 12.14
N GLN A 26 -0.63 20.15 11.07
CA GLN A 26 -1.32 19.96 9.80
C GLN A 26 -2.38 18.85 9.91
N ARG A 27 -2.11 17.80 10.67
CA ARG A 27 -3.13 16.79 10.96
C ARG A 27 -4.32 17.37 11.70
N HIS A 28 -4.08 18.22 12.69
CA HIS A 28 -5.13 18.88 13.44
C HIS A 28 -5.97 19.79 12.54
N ILE A 29 -5.33 20.57 11.69
CA ILE A 29 -6.02 21.44 10.73
C ILE A 29 -6.90 20.59 9.80
N GLN A 30 -6.40 19.49 9.31
CA GLN A 30 -7.17 18.57 8.47
C GLN A 30 -8.38 17.99 9.22
N GLU A 31 -8.18 17.53 10.45
CA GLU A 31 -9.23 16.98 11.30
C GLU A 31 -10.34 18.01 11.53
N MET A 32 -9.99 19.24 11.86
CA MET A 32 -10.97 20.30 12.06
C MET A 32 -11.74 20.62 10.78
N GLY A 33 -11.06 20.56 9.64
CA GLY A 33 -11.71 20.72 8.34
C GLY A 33 -12.74 19.62 8.06
N ILE A 34 -12.42 18.38 8.42
CA ILE A 34 -13.35 17.23 8.27
C ILE A 34 -14.58 17.44 9.15
N PHE A 35 -14.41 17.81 10.41
CA PHE A 35 -15.52 18.08 11.32
C PHE A 35 -16.41 19.23 10.82
N LYS A 36 -15.82 20.26 10.26
CA LYS A 36 -16.53 21.45 9.80
C LYS A 36 -17.25 21.22 8.47
N ASN A 37 -16.61 20.54 7.52
CA ASN A 37 -17.07 20.43 6.13
C ASN A 37 -17.55 19.01 5.75
N GLY A 38 -17.32 18.01 6.60
CA GLY A 38 -17.72 16.63 6.33
C GLY A 38 -16.83 15.88 5.34
N HIS A 39 -15.74 16.47 4.91
CA HIS A 39 -14.80 15.84 3.98
C HIS A 39 -13.38 16.39 4.16
N THR A 40 -12.41 15.64 3.70
CA THR A 40 -11.02 16.08 3.64
C THR A 40 -10.89 17.19 2.59
N GLY A 41 -10.32 18.31 2.98
CA GLY A 41 -10.07 19.43 2.08
C GLY A 41 -8.74 19.30 1.34
N ASP A 42 -7.84 20.28 1.58
CA ASP A 42 -6.52 20.35 0.94
C ASP A 42 -5.63 19.18 1.39
N LEU A 43 -5.11 18.43 0.41
CA LEU A 43 -4.20 17.30 0.62
C LEU A 43 -2.73 17.64 0.37
N ASN A 44 -2.37 18.91 0.26
CA ASN A 44 -1.00 19.31 -0.07
C ASN A 44 0.06 18.83 0.94
N HIS A 45 -0.33 18.61 2.18
CA HIS A 45 0.56 18.10 3.23
C HIS A 45 0.53 16.59 3.39
N VAL A 46 -0.23 15.90 2.56
CA VAL A 46 -0.35 14.45 2.56
C VAL A 46 0.59 13.87 1.51
N LYS A 47 1.51 13.01 1.92
CA LYS A 47 2.45 12.39 1.00
C LYS A 47 1.76 11.32 0.16
N SER A 48 2.10 11.28 -1.11
CA SER A 48 1.63 10.27 -2.05
C SER A 48 2.78 9.81 -2.93
N ALA A 49 2.69 8.57 -3.39
CA ALA A 49 3.62 8.01 -4.38
C ALA A 49 2.93 6.83 -5.08
N PRO A 50 3.10 6.69 -6.40
CA PRO A 50 2.42 5.63 -7.14
C PRO A 50 2.87 4.24 -6.69
N ILE A 51 1.93 3.30 -6.72
CA ILE A 51 2.17 1.89 -6.50
C ILE A 51 2.18 1.20 -7.86
N VAL A 52 3.15 0.31 -8.06
CA VAL A 52 3.25 -0.49 -9.28
C VAL A 52 3.24 -1.97 -8.89
N ILE A 53 2.24 -2.70 -9.35
CA ILE A 53 2.14 -4.15 -9.17
C ILE A 53 2.33 -4.77 -10.53
N GLY A 54 3.31 -5.67 -10.65
CA GLY A 54 3.62 -6.35 -11.89
C GLY A 54 2.58 -7.36 -12.30
N ASP A 55 2.92 -8.19 -13.28
CA ASP A 55 2.05 -9.26 -13.79
C ASP A 55 2.14 -10.51 -12.93
N ASP A 56 1.08 -11.32 -12.94
CA ASP A 56 1.07 -12.64 -12.30
C ASP A 56 1.37 -12.58 -10.79
N VAL A 57 0.96 -11.52 -10.13
CA VAL A 57 1.13 -11.34 -8.67
C VAL A 57 -0.10 -11.89 -7.94
N TRP A 58 0.14 -12.60 -6.86
CA TRP A 58 -0.93 -13.05 -5.98
C TRP A 58 -0.79 -12.35 -4.62
N ILE A 59 -1.82 -11.59 -4.22
CA ILE A 59 -1.86 -10.86 -2.96
C ILE A 59 -2.88 -11.54 -2.03
N GLY A 60 -2.39 -12.12 -0.94
CA GLY A 60 -3.21 -12.81 0.05
C GLY A 60 -4.14 -11.86 0.81
N PHE A 61 -5.19 -12.40 1.39
CA PHE A 61 -6.22 -11.61 2.05
C PHE A 61 -5.65 -10.76 3.20
N GLY A 62 -6.27 -9.59 3.43
CA GLY A 62 -5.93 -8.70 4.54
C GLY A 62 -4.58 -8.02 4.42
N SER A 63 -3.88 -8.16 3.30
CA SER A 63 -2.58 -7.50 3.09
C SER A 63 -2.76 -6.02 2.80
N THR A 64 -1.72 -5.25 3.12
CA THR A 64 -1.69 -3.80 2.89
C THR A 64 -0.44 -3.44 2.12
N ILE A 65 -0.61 -2.67 1.05
CA ILE A 65 0.49 -2.17 0.22
C ILE A 65 0.49 -0.66 0.32
N LEU A 66 1.62 -0.10 0.74
CA LEU A 66 1.74 1.32 1.00
C LEU A 66 2.37 2.08 -0.18
N LYS A 67 2.25 3.40 -0.13
CA LYS A 67 2.68 4.28 -1.21
C LYS A 67 4.10 4.01 -1.68
N GLY A 68 4.34 4.18 -2.97
CA GLY A 68 5.65 4.12 -3.58
C GLY A 68 6.23 2.72 -3.78
N VAL A 69 5.51 1.67 -3.37
CA VAL A 69 5.99 0.29 -3.46
C VAL A 69 5.88 -0.22 -4.90
N LYS A 70 6.91 -0.91 -5.35
CA LYS A 70 6.91 -1.66 -6.61
C LYS A 70 7.02 -3.14 -6.30
N ILE A 71 6.05 -3.92 -6.76
CA ILE A 71 6.02 -5.37 -6.63
C ILE A 71 6.33 -5.97 -7.98
N GLY A 72 7.41 -6.73 -8.08
CA GLY A 72 7.84 -7.37 -9.31
C GLY A 72 6.90 -8.48 -9.77
N ASN A 73 7.07 -8.90 -11.02
CA ASN A 73 6.25 -9.94 -11.62
C ASN A 73 6.34 -11.26 -10.84
N GLY A 74 5.26 -11.99 -10.81
CA GLY A 74 5.22 -13.33 -10.27
C GLY A 74 5.35 -13.43 -8.74
N CYS A 75 5.25 -12.32 -8.02
CA CYS A 75 5.35 -12.34 -6.56
C CYS A 75 4.12 -12.97 -5.90
N ILE A 76 4.35 -13.61 -4.77
CA ILE A 76 3.30 -14.11 -3.89
C ILE A 76 3.40 -13.37 -2.57
N ILE A 77 2.36 -12.65 -2.22
CA ILE A 77 2.25 -11.92 -0.96
C ILE A 77 1.34 -12.71 -0.04
N GLY A 78 1.87 -13.20 1.07
CA GLY A 78 1.08 -13.98 2.04
C GLY A 78 -0.01 -13.13 2.68
N ALA A 79 -0.97 -13.79 3.31
CA ALA A 79 -2.07 -13.11 4.00
C ALA A 79 -1.55 -12.21 5.12
N ASN A 80 -2.25 -11.09 5.37
CA ASN A 80 -1.94 -10.16 6.45
C ASN A 80 -0.51 -9.61 6.42
N THR A 81 0.04 -9.44 5.24
CA THR A 81 1.38 -8.89 5.03
C THR A 81 1.30 -7.39 4.82
N VAL A 82 2.22 -6.64 5.41
CA VAL A 82 2.33 -5.20 5.20
C VAL A 82 3.56 -4.91 4.37
N ILE A 83 3.36 -4.42 3.15
CA ILE A 83 4.43 -4.13 2.19
C ILE A 83 4.76 -2.65 2.24
N THR A 84 5.97 -2.32 2.67
CA THR A 84 6.46 -0.95 2.80
C THR A 84 7.67 -0.66 1.91
N THR A 85 8.27 -1.69 1.33
CA THR A 85 9.46 -1.59 0.47
C THR A 85 9.24 -2.39 -0.81
N ASP A 86 10.04 -2.09 -1.84
CA ASP A 86 9.97 -2.77 -3.12
C ASP A 86 10.24 -4.27 -2.98
N ILE A 87 9.56 -5.06 -3.78
CA ILE A 87 9.69 -6.53 -3.79
C ILE A 87 10.22 -6.96 -5.15
N GLU A 88 11.31 -7.71 -5.14
CA GLU A 88 11.88 -8.28 -6.36
C GLU A 88 10.93 -9.32 -6.98
N GLU A 89 10.99 -9.47 -8.30
CA GLU A 89 10.20 -10.46 -9.02
C GLU A 89 10.38 -11.88 -8.47
N TYR A 90 9.33 -12.68 -8.58
CA TYR A 90 9.29 -14.09 -8.15
C TYR A 90 9.65 -14.32 -6.69
N SER A 91 9.38 -13.35 -5.84
CA SER A 91 9.56 -13.48 -4.39
C SER A 91 8.29 -13.95 -3.70
N VAL A 92 8.44 -14.74 -2.67
CA VAL A 92 7.38 -15.07 -1.71
C VAL A 92 7.64 -14.26 -0.44
N VAL A 93 6.69 -13.43 -0.06
CA VAL A 93 6.85 -12.42 1.00
C VAL A 93 5.75 -12.59 2.03
N VAL A 94 6.12 -12.51 3.31
CA VAL A 94 5.17 -12.64 4.42
C VAL A 94 5.50 -11.67 5.55
N GLY A 95 4.52 -11.35 6.34
CA GLY A 95 4.69 -10.74 7.66
C GLY A 95 4.54 -9.23 7.73
N SER A 96 4.65 -8.72 8.95
CA SER A 96 4.64 -7.31 9.27
C SER A 96 5.71 -7.05 10.34
N PRO A 97 6.82 -6.38 10.02
CA PRO A 97 7.21 -5.95 8.67
C PRO A 97 7.40 -7.12 7.71
N SER A 98 7.20 -6.88 6.43
CA SER A 98 7.31 -7.92 5.42
C SER A 98 8.75 -8.40 5.26
N ARG A 99 8.90 -9.69 4.96
CA ARG A 99 10.20 -10.31 4.66
C ARG A 99 10.04 -11.31 3.52
N THR A 100 11.04 -11.38 2.68
CA THR A 100 11.10 -12.39 1.63
C THR A 100 11.55 -13.71 2.24
N ILE A 101 10.73 -14.75 2.10
CA ILE A 101 11.07 -16.08 2.63
C ILE A 101 11.71 -16.98 1.58
N ARG A 102 11.45 -16.73 0.31
CA ARG A 102 12.11 -17.43 -0.81
C ARG A 102 11.85 -16.71 -2.13
N LYS A 103 12.62 -17.07 -3.14
CA LYS A 103 12.35 -16.74 -4.54
C LYS A 103 12.13 -18.04 -5.31
N TYR A 104 11.34 -17.97 -6.36
CA TYR A 104 11.09 -19.16 -7.19
C TYR A 104 11.24 -18.91 -8.70
#